data_c3be57852a59115da7775f908413b12c
#
_entry.id   c3be57852a59115da7775f908413b12c
#
_cell.length_a   1.000
_cell.length_b   1.000
_cell.length_c   1.000
_cell.angle_alpha   90.00
_cell.angle_beta   90.00
_cell.angle_gamma   90.00
#
_symmetry.space_group_name_H-M   'P 1'
#
loop_
_entity.id
_entity.type
_entity.pdbx_description
1 polymer ?
#
loop_
_entity_poly.entity_id
_entity_poly.type
_entity_poly.pdbx_seq_one_letter_code
_entity_poly.pdbx_strand_id
1 'polypeptide(L)'
;MNEVLEVIKNRRSIRKFQEKAIDDEKINIILEAGRWAPSFANTQPWEFIVVKDKKIKEELVVATAHDSIAQAPISILVIVNPEVDRMHHIEDGAIATQNMALAA
;
A
#
# COMPACT_ATOMS: atom_id res chain seq x y z
N MET A 1 -27.07 2.17 -4.39
CA MET A 1 -25.67 1.81 -4.76
C MET A 1 -25.05 1.11 -3.58
N ASN A 2 -24.29 0.06 -3.77
CA ASN A 2 -23.71 -0.64 -2.62
C ASN A 2 -22.47 0.09 -2.07
N GLU A 3 -22.12 -0.17 -0.83
CA GLU A 3 -21.02 0.47 -0.12
C GLU A 3 -19.66 0.26 -0.80
N VAL A 4 -19.43 -0.92 -1.37
CA VAL A 4 -18.18 -1.24 -2.06
C VAL A 4 -18.00 -0.33 -3.28
N LEU A 5 -19.06 -0.15 -4.07
CA LEU A 5 -18.99 0.70 -5.25
C LEU A 5 -18.76 2.16 -4.88
N GLU A 6 -19.33 2.62 -3.77
CA GLU A 6 -19.10 3.98 -3.26
C GLU A 6 -17.64 4.19 -2.88
N VAL A 7 -17.03 3.24 -2.18
CA VAL A 7 -15.62 3.30 -1.81
C VAL A 7 -14.74 3.37 -3.06
N ILE A 8 -15.03 2.53 -4.05
CA ILE A 8 -14.28 2.53 -5.32
C ILE A 8 -14.36 3.89 -6.01
N LYS A 9 -15.57 4.47 -6.08
CA LYS A 9 -15.79 5.76 -6.76
C LYS A 9 -15.17 6.93 -6.01
N ASN A 10 -15.12 6.86 -4.69
CA ASN A 10 -14.66 7.97 -3.84
C ASN A 10 -13.16 7.99 -3.61
N ARG A 11 -12.45 6.93 -3.98
CA ARG A 11 -10.98 6.91 -3.85
C ARG A 11 -10.37 8.07 -4.64
N ARG A 12 -9.38 8.72 -4.05
CA ARG A 12 -8.62 9.79 -4.69
C ARG A 12 -7.12 9.57 -4.48
N SER A 13 -6.33 10.03 -5.43
CA SER A 13 -4.88 10.12 -5.28
C SER A 13 -4.55 11.40 -4.55
N ILE A 14 -4.28 11.29 -3.27
CA ILE A 14 -3.95 12.42 -2.41
C ILE A 14 -2.44 12.62 -2.44
N ARG A 15 -2.00 13.87 -2.65
CA ARG A 15 -0.58 14.22 -2.76
C ARG A 15 -0.08 15.18 -1.70
N LYS A 16 -0.98 15.63 -0.83
CA LYS A 16 -0.64 16.43 0.37
C LYS A 16 -1.16 15.70 1.58
N PHE A 17 -0.31 15.46 2.55
CA PHE A 17 -0.64 14.68 3.73
C PHE A 17 -0.47 15.50 5.00
N GLN A 18 -1.28 15.21 6.00
CA GLN A 18 -1.12 15.74 7.35
C GLN A 18 0.03 15.01 8.05
N GLU A 19 0.74 15.72 8.92
CA GLU A 19 1.81 15.12 9.75
C GLU A 19 1.27 14.36 10.96
N LYS A 20 -0.02 14.12 11.01
CA LYS A 20 -0.68 13.44 12.12
C LYS A 20 -0.35 11.95 12.09
N ALA A 21 0.13 11.42 13.21
CA ALA A 21 0.40 9.99 13.36
C ALA A 21 -0.87 9.17 13.13
N ILE A 22 -0.69 7.99 12.56
CA ILE A 22 -1.78 7.04 12.29
C ILE A 22 -1.74 5.95 13.36
N ASP A 23 -2.90 5.61 13.93
CA ASP A 23 -3.02 4.54 14.90
C ASP A 23 -2.63 3.19 14.28
N ASP A 24 -1.96 2.35 15.07
CA ASP A 24 -1.58 1.02 14.63
C ASP A 24 -2.78 0.18 14.20
N GLU A 25 -3.94 0.38 14.82
CA GLU A 25 -5.18 -0.30 14.42
C GLU A 25 -5.56 0.01 12.96
N LYS A 26 -5.48 1.28 12.56
CA LYS A 26 -5.76 1.68 11.18
C LYS A 26 -4.74 1.11 10.20
N ILE A 27 -3.47 1.11 10.59
CA ILE A 27 -2.41 0.51 9.78
C ILE A 27 -2.69 -0.98 9.56
N ASN A 28 -3.07 -1.69 10.62
CA ASN A 28 -3.38 -3.12 10.54
C ASN A 28 -4.59 -3.41 9.66
N ILE A 29 -5.60 -2.55 9.66
CA ILE A 29 -6.76 -2.68 8.75
C ILE A 29 -6.31 -2.58 7.29
N ILE A 30 -5.45 -1.62 6.99
CA ILE A 30 -4.92 -1.44 5.63
C ILE A 30 -4.11 -2.67 5.19
N LEU A 31 -3.22 -3.15 6.05
CA LEU A 31 -2.42 -4.34 5.78
C LEU A 31 -3.29 -5.59 5.58
N GLU A 32 -4.33 -5.73 6.39
CA GLU A 32 -5.27 -6.84 6.27
C GLU A 32 -5.99 -6.80 4.92
N ALA A 33 -6.40 -5.63 4.45
CA ALA A 33 -6.99 -5.47 3.12
C ALA A 33 -6.04 -5.94 2.02
N GLY A 34 -4.77 -5.62 2.15
CA GLY A 34 -3.73 -6.10 1.21
C GLY A 34 -3.58 -7.61 1.24
N ARG A 35 -3.56 -8.20 2.43
CA ARG A 35 -3.44 -9.66 2.61
C ARG A 35 -4.56 -10.44 1.94
N TRP A 36 -5.76 -9.90 1.92
CA TRP A 36 -6.94 -10.57 1.36
C TRP A 36 -7.13 -10.34 -0.12
N ALA A 37 -6.20 -9.70 -0.79
CA ALA A 37 -6.25 -9.57 -2.23
C ALA A 37 -6.14 -10.94 -2.91
N PRO A 38 -6.81 -11.16 -4.03
CA PRO A 38 -6.60 -12.37 -4.81
C PRO A 38 -5.21 -12.37 -5.45
N SER A 39 -4.67 -13.55 -5.68
CA SER A 39 -3.41 -13.74 -6.40
C SER A 39 -3.49 -14.98 -7.27
N PHE A 40 -2.62 -15.05 -8.27
CA PHE A 40 -2.56 -16.21 -9.15
C PHE A 40 -2.26 -17.48 -8.34
N ALA A 41 -3.11 -18.48 -8.48
CA ALA A 41 -3.01 -19.75 -7.74
C ALA A 41 -2.87 -19.57 -6.22
N ASN A 42 -3.35 -18.44 -5.71
CA ASN A 42 -3.25 -18.06 -4.29
C ASN A 42 -1.81 -18.08 -3.76
N THR A 43 -0.85 -17.70 -4.60
CA THR A 43 0.59 -17.72 -4.23
C THR A 43 0.96 -16.64 -3.22
N GLN A 44 0.22 -15.53 -3.19
CA GLN A 44 0.43 -14.43 -2.25
C GLN A 44 1.90 -13.97 -2.22
N PRO A 45 2.45 -13.52 -3.37
CA PRO A 45 3.88 -13.25 -3.51
C PRO A 45 4.34 -11.93 -2.88
N TRP A 46 3.47 -11.24 -2.17
CA TRP A 46 3.74 -9.92 -1.60
C TRP A 46 4.28 -9.98 -0.18
N GLU A 47 5.03 -8.94 0.16
CA GLU A 47 5.37 -8.55 1.52
C GLU A 47 5.09 -7.06 1.66
N PHE A 48 4.69 -6.64 2.86
CA PHE A 48 4.41 -5.23 3.14
C PHE A 48 5.38 -4.72 4.19
N ILE A 49 6.06 -3.61 3.89
CA ILE A 49 6.97 -2.96 4.83
C ILE A 49 6.37 -1.61 5.19
N VAL A 50 6.08 -1.42 6.48
CA VAL A 50 5.60 -0.15 7.01
C VAL A 50 6.79 0.68 7.42
N VAL A 51 6.98 1.83 6.79
CA VAL A 51 8.09 2.74 7.04
C VAL A 51 7.57 3.95 7.80
N LYS A 52 8.01 4.09 9.05
CA LYS A 52 7.70 5.23 9.93
C LYS A 52 8.91 6.13 10.14
N ASP A 53 10.11 5.62 10.01
CA ASP A 53 11.35 6.34 10.26
C ASP A 53 11.53 7.48 9.27
N LYS A 54 11.75 8.67 9.80
CA LYS A 54 11.89 9.90 9.00
C LYS A 54 13.07 9.82 8.03
N LYS A 55 14.20 9.31 8.49
CA LYS A 55 15.40 9.21 7.66
C LYS A 55 15.20 8.25 6.49
N ILE A 56 14.57 7.11 6.74
CA ILE A 56 14.27 6.13 5.69
C ILE A 56 13.29 6.73 4.69
N LYS A 57 12.28 7.45 5.15
CA LYS A 57 11.33 8.13 4.25
C LYS A 57 12.04 9.18 3.37
N GLU A 58 13.00 9.91 3.91
CA GLU A 58 13.81 10.86 3.13
C GLU A 58 14.65 10.15 2.07
N GLU A 59 15.22 8.99 2.38
CA GLU A 59 15.93 8.16 1.42
C GLU A 59 15.00 7.65 0.30
N LEU A 60 13.76 7.30 0.64
CA LEU A 60 12.76 6.90 -0.34
C LEU A 60 12.38 8.06 -1.28
N VAL A 61 12.33 9.29 -0.79
CA VAL A 61 12.13 10.47 -1.64
C VAL A 61 13.23 10.57 -2.69
N VAL A 62 14.49 10.40 -2.29
CA VAL A 62 15.62 10.41 -3.21
C VAL A 62 15.49 9.31 -4.27
N ALA A 63 15.10 8.10 -3.85
CA ALA A 63 14.98 6.96 -4.74
C ALA A 63 13.81 7.07 -5.72
N THR A 64 12.69 7.70 -5.32
CA THR A 64 11.45 7.73 -6.09
C THR A 64 11.15 9.08 -6.72
N ALA A 65 11.80 10.15 -6.27
CA ALA A 65 11.50 11.54 -6.63
C ALA A 65 10.07 12.00 -6.25
N HIS A 66 9.48 11.38 -5.23
CA HIS A 66 8.15 11.74 -4.72
C HIS A 66 8.22 12.33 -3.31
N ASP A 67 8.16 13.66 -3.21
CA ASP A 67 8.27 14.41 -1.95
C ASP A 67 7.16 14.04 -0.94
N SER A 68 5.99 13.65 -1.42
CA SER A 68 4.86 13.29 -0.56
C SER A 68 5.18 12.14 0.40
N ILE A 69 6.13 11.29 0.08
CA ILE A 69 6.56 10.18 0.94
C ILE A 69 7.13 10.71 2.26
N ALA A 70 7.89 11.80 2.23
CA ALA A 70 8.44 12.40 3.45
C ALA A 70 7.37 13.12 4.27
N GLN A 71 6.33 13.65 3.63
CA GLN A 71 5.24 14.36 4.29
C GLN A 71 4.26 13.41 5.00
N ALA A 72 4.00 12.26 4.42
CA ALA A 72 3.06 11.29 4.98
C ALA A 72 3.59 10.72 6.30
N PRO A 73 2.71 10.44 7.29
CA PRO A 73 3.17 9.87 8.57
C PRO A 73 3.79 8.49 8.42
N ILE A 74 3.31 7.71 7.46
CA ILE A 74 3.90 6.40 7.12
C ILE A 74 3.96 6.22 5.60
N SER A 75 4.83 5.33 5.17
CA SER A 75 4.82 4.78 3.81
C SER A 75 4.75 3.26 3.91
N ILE A 76 4.00 2.64 3.01
CA ILE A 76 3.93 1.19 2.93
C ILE A 76 4.53 0.76 1.59
N LEU A 77 5.59 -0.04 1.67
CA LEU A 77 6.20 -0.64 0.50
C LEU A 77 5.56 -1.99 0.23
N VAL A 78 5.11 -2.19 -0.99
CA VAL A 78 4.61 -3.49 -1.44
C VAL A 78 5.72 -4.14 -2.25
N ILE A 79 6.28 -5.21 -1.72
CA ILE A 79 7.36 -5.97 -2.36
C ILE A 79 6.78 -7.27 -2.87
N VAL A 80 7.12 -7.65 -4.08
CA VAL A 80 6.68 -8.91 -4.69
C VAL A 80 7.87 -9.79 -5.01
N ASN A 81 7.71 -11.09 -4.78
CA ASN A 81 8.76 -12.06 -5.00
C ASN A 81 8.49 -12.83 -6.31
N PRO A 82 9.30 -12.60 -7.35
CA PRO A 82 9.12 -13.28 -8.64
C PRO A 82 9.37 -14.79 -8.58
N GLU A 83 10.06 -15.30 -7.56
CA GLU A 83 10.27 -16.73 -7.39
C GLU A 83 9.01 -17.44 -6.88
N VAL A 84 8.16 -16.74 -6.14
CA VAL A 84 6.89 -17.28 -5.64
C VAL A 84 5.86 -17.33 -6.76
N ASP A 85 5.81 -16.30 -7.60
CA ASP A 85 4.93 -16.25 -8.78
C ASP A 85 5.69 -15.55 -9.92
N ARG A 86 6.20 -16.33 -10.83
CA ARG A 86 7.03 -15.81 -11.94
C ARG A 86 6.25 -14.99 -12.95
N MET A 87 4.98 -15.36 -13.18
CA MET A 87 4.22 -14.78 -14.29
C MET A 87 3.35 -13.60 -13.84
N HIS A 88 2.88 -13.60 -12.61
CA HIS A 88 1.84 -12.66 -12.16
C HIS A 88 2.19 -11.89 -10.89
N HIS A 89 3.45 -11.93 -10.42
CA HIS A 89 3.86 -11.26 -9.19
C HIS A 89 3.57 -9.74 -9.22
N ILE A 90 3.78 -9.10 -10.37
CA ILE A 90 3.54 -7.66 -10.52
C ILE A 90 2.04 -7.35 -10.43
N GLU A 91 1.22 -8.10 -11.16
CA GLU A 91 -0.24 -7.93 -11.11
C GLU A 91 -0.78 -8.20 -9.71
N ASP A 92 -0.29 -9.23 -9.05
CA ASP A 92 -0.70 -9.59 -7.70
C ASP A 92 -0.37 -8.46 -6.71
N GLY A 93 0.82 -7.87 -6.81
CA GLY A 93 1.21 -6.72 -6.00
C GLY A 93 0.33 -5.50 -6.26
N ALA A 94 -0.02 -5.26 -7.51
CA ALA A 94 -0.90 -4.15 -7.89
C ALA A 94 -2.31 -4.33 -7.32
N ILE A 95 -2.85 -5.55 -7.32
CA ILE A 95 -4.16 -5.85 -6.76
C ILE A 95 -4.16 -5.62 -5.25
N ALA A 96 -3.13 -6.10 -4.55
CA ALA A 96 -2.98 -5.86 -3.11
C ALA A 96 -2.90 -4.36 -2.81
N THR A 97 -2.15 -3.60 -3.60
CA THR A 97 -2.02 -2.15 -3.46
C THR A 97 -3.37 -1.45 -3.60
N GLN A 98 -4.19 -1.85 -4.57
CA GLN A 98 -5.51 -1.26 -4.76
C GLN A 98 -6.43 -1.56 -3.57
N ASN A 99 -6.42 -2.78 -3.03
CA ASN A 99 -7.19 -3.10 -1.83
C ASN A 99 -6.79 -2.19 -0.66
N MET A 100 -5.49 -1.97 -0.46
CA MET A 100 -5.00 -1.09 0.60
C MET A 100 -5.42 0.36 0.37
N ALA A 101 -5.38 0.84 -0.88
CA ALA A 101 -5.83 2.19 -1.22
C ALA A 101 -7.31 2.40 -0.91
N LEU A 102 -8.14 1.38 -1.14
CA LEU A 102 -9.58 1.45 -0.83
C LEU A 102 -9.83 1.42 0.68
N ALA A 103 -9.05 0.64 1.44
CA ALA A 103 -9.18 0.56 2.90
C ALA A 103 -8.71 1.85 3.59
N ALA A 104 -7.74 2.53 3.01
CA ALA A 104 -7.26 3.79 3.53
C ALA A 104 -8.27 4.91 3.28
#